data_9af826ce93f9f4c4d9069546cc79273e
#
_entry.id   9af826ce93f9f4c4d9069546cc79273e
#
_cell.length_a   1.000
_cell.length_b   1.000
_cell.length_c   1.000
_cell.angle_alpha   90.00
_cell.angle_beta   90.00
_cell.angle_gamma   90.00
#
_symmetry.space_group_name_H-M   'P 1'
#
loop_
_entity.id
_entity.type
_entity.pdbx_description
1 polymer ?
#
loop_
_entity_poly.entity_id
_entity_poly.type
_entity_poly.pdbx_seq_one_letter_code
_entity_poly.pdbx_strand_id
1 'polypeptide(L)'
;KWINSLKMEDHENVERGITVGDSHSIAFANKGDVIFRNDGKTLHGALKEGLDTFMRDALFTRADTDIPVTFCFGSIDIRHHICRHGGLDKTMIERYIDQAYNITNKPFFAKPVPVEYEGRRIPKSGFYKGEPFYGSWEDRWNITGEFITYLNEFLSKEQIIGPPEEWYRMDPEKYAKTHMELSSSFHIAPIYYRSENWGINEFFA
;
A
#
# COMPACT_ATOMS: atom_id res chain seq x y z
N LYS A 1 9.76 -23.13 12.23
CA LYS A 1 9.68 -24.37 11.41
C LYS A 1 8.32 -24.47 10.76
N TRP A 2 8.17 -23.87 9.57
CA TRP A 2 7.10 -24.22 8.64
C TRP A 2 7.72 -24.12 7.24
N ILE A 3 8.34 -25.19 6.80
CA ILE A 3 8.64 -25.43 5.39
C ILE A 3 7.70 -26.56 5.01
N ASN A 4 6.58 -26.25 4.40
CA ASN A 4 5.79 -27.25 3.72
C ASN A 4 6.16 -27.22 2.23
N SER A 5 6.66 -28.36 1.79
CA SER A 5 6.89 -28.73 0.41
C SER A 5 5.62 -28.54 -0.42
N LEU A 6 5.51 -27.42 -1.12
CA LEU A 6 4.58 -27.30 -2.23
C LEU A 6 5.13 -28.10 -3.39
N LYS A 7 4.41 -29.13 -3.81
CA LYS A 7 4.61 -29.80 -5.08
C LYS A 7 4.59 -28.75 -6.18
N MET A 8 5.68 -28.68 -6.93
CA MET A 8 5.74 -27.90 -8.18
C MET A 8 4.81 -28.62 -9.18
N GLU A 9 3.60 -28.14 -9.31
CA GLU A 9 2.81 -28.33 -10.53
C GLU A 9 3.24 -27.22 -11.48
N ASP A 10 3.51 -27.59 -12.73
CA ASP A 10 3.90 -26.69 -13.83
C ASP A 10 2.84 -25.62 -14.03
N HIS A 11 3.02 -24.48 -13.38
CA HIS A 11 2.28 -23.26 -13.66
C HIS A 11 3.17 -22.36 -14.51
N GLU A 12 2.64 -21.98 -15.67
CA GLU A 12 3.16 -20.98 -16.59
C GLU A 12 3.96 -19.90 -15.84
N ASN A 13 5.05 -19.43 -16.44
CA ASN A 13 5.98 -18.42 -15.93
C ASN A 13 5.28 -17.10 -15.55
N VAL A 14 4.51 -17.11 -14.47
CA VAL A 14 4.06 -15.87 -13.83
C VAL A 14 5.28 -15.32 -13.10
N GLU A 15 5.81 -14.22 -13.59
CA GLU A 15 6.89 -13.47 -12.93
C GLU A 15 6.44 -13.17 -11.50
N ARG A 16 7.02 -13.87 -10.52
CA ARG A 16 6.71 -13.63 -9.12
C ARG A 16 7.24 -12.27 -8.72
N GLY A 17 6.33 -11.38 -8.34
CA GLY A 17 6.66 -10.06 -7.83
C GLY A 17 6.93 -10.04 -6.33
N ILE A 18 7.23 -8.85 -5.86
CA ILE A 18 7.38 -8.53 -4.43
C ILE A 18 6.39 -7.42 -4.10
N THR A 19 5.70 -7.56 -2.98
CA THR A 19 4.92 -6.46 -2.40
C THR A 19 5.51 -6.09 -1.05
N VAL A 20 5.90 -4.83 -0.87
CA VAL A 20 6.52 -4.32 0.36
C VAL A 20 5.72 -3.12 0.89
N GLY A 21 5.50 -3.08 2.19
CA GLY A 21 4.76 -1.95 2.75
C GLY A 21 4.31 -2.12 4.19
N ASP A 22 3.37 -1.29 4.57
CA ASP A 22 2.70 -1.34 5.86
C ASP A 22 1.68 -2.50 5.93
N SER A 23 0.79 -2.45 6.90
CA SER A 23 -0.22 -3.49 7.11
C SER A 23 -1.23 -3.66 5.96
N HIS A 24 -1.33 -2.67 5.05
CA HIS A 24 -2.21 -2.74 3.88
C HIS A 24 -1.61 -3.52 2.70
N SER A 25 -0.31 -3.79 2.72
CA SER A 25 0.42 -4.43 1.61
C SER A 25 -0.21 -5.76 1.15
N ILE A 26 -0.81 -6.51 2.07
CA ILE A 26 -1.49 -7.77 1.73
C ILE A 26 -2.67 -7.56 0.75
N ALA A 27 -3.37 -6.44 0.85
CA ALA A 27 -4.49 -6.14 -0.05
C ALA A 27 -4.03 -5.77 -1.47
N PHE A 28 -2.76 -5.36 -1.63
CA PHE A 28 -2.17 -4.90 -2.90
C PHE A 28 -1.32 -5.96 -3.60
N ALA A 29 -1.05 -7.07 -2.94
CA ALA A 29 -0.25 -8.15 -3.52
C ALA A 29 -0.97 -8.87 -4.65
N ASN A 30 -0.23 -9.23 -5.71
CA ASN A 30 -0.71 -10.19 -6.69
C ASN A 30 -0.68 -11.62 -6.12
N LYS A 31 -1.42 -12.50 -6.74
CA LYS A 31 -1.35 -13.93 -6.44
C LYS A 31 0.07 -14.45 -6.73
N GLY A 32 0.73 -14.95 -5.70
CA GLY A 32 2.09 -15.49 -5.81
C GLY A 32 3.22 -14.52 -5.47
N ASP A 33 2.93 -13.24 -5.21
CA ASP A 33 3.92 -12.28 -4.72
C ASP A 33 4.49 -12.71 -3.37
N VAL A 34 5.77 -12.36 -3.15
CA VAL A 34 6.38 -12.39 -1.82
C VAL A 34 6.02 -11.08 -1.11
N ILE A 35 5.44 -11.16 0.09
CA ILE A 35 4.96 -10.01 0.83
C ILE A 35 5.90 -9.70 2.00
N PHE A 36 6.49 -8.49 2.00
CA PHE A 36 7.23 -7.92 3.12
C PHE A 36 6.36 -6.88 3.83
N ARG A 37 5.65 -7.31 4.85
CA ARG A 37 4.73 -6.50 5.63
C ARG A 37 5.38 -6.01 6.91
N ASN A 38 5.31 -4.70 7.15
CA ASN A 38 5.75 -4.06 8.40
C ASN A 38 4.60 -3.23 8.99
N ASP A 39 3.88 -3.82 9.94
CA ASP A 39 2.70 -3.21 10.55
C ASP A 39 3.04 -1.91 11.27
N GLY A 40 2.24 -0.87 11.03
CA GLY A 40 2.43 0.44 11.64
C GLY A 40 3.53 1.29 11.00
N LYS A 41 4.20 0.82 9.94
CA LYS A 41 5.28 1.57 9.30
C LYS A 41 4.75 2.70 8.44
N THR A 42 5.19 3.92 8.76
CA THR A 42 4.89 5.11 7.96
C THR A 42 5.79 5.22 6.75
N LEU A 43 5.34 5.90 5.70
CA LEU A 43 6.18 6.25 4.56
C LEU A 43 7.37 7.10 5.01
N HIS A 44 7.13 8.12 5.84
CA HIS A 44 8.19 8.97 6.40
C HIS A 44 9.28 8.15 7.10
N GLY A 45 8.87 7.21 7.96
CA GLY A 45 9.80 6.32 8.65
C GLY A 45 10.55 5.39 7.71
N ALA A 46 9.87 4.84 6.70
CA ALA A 46 10.47 3.98 5.70
C ALA A 46 11.54 4.72 4.88
N LEU A 47 11.25 5.94 4.45
CA LEU A 47 12.20 6.78 3.69
C LEU A 47 13.42 7.21 4.53
N LYS A 48 13.25 7.38 5.84
CA LYS A 48 14.35 7.71 6.74
C LYS A 48 15.31 6.54 6.93
N GLU A 49 14.79 5.32 6.99
CA GLU A 49 15.56 4.08 7.15
C GLU A 49 16.14 3.56 5.83
N GLY A 50 15.54 3.95 4.70
CA GLY A 50 15.80 3.42 3.37
C GLY A 50 14.82 2.27 3.03
N LEU A 51 14.15 2.38 1.87
CA LEU A 51 13.19 1.35 1.42
C LEU A 51 13.84 -0.01 1.21
N ASP A 52 15.13 -0.04 0.84
CA ASP A 52 15.93 -1.25 0.66
C ASP A 52 16.11 -2.04 1.97
N THR A 53 16.05 -1.37 3.12
CA THR A 53 16.20 -2.00 4.44
C THR A 53 15.16 -3.07 4.69
N PHE A 54 13.92 -2.89 4.18
CA PHE A 54 12.84 -3.87 4.33
C PHE A 54 12.98 -5.10 3.45
N MET A 55 13.81 -5.01 2.43
CA MET A 55 13.96 -6.03 1.39
C MET A 55 15.38 -6.63 1.37
N ARG A 56 16.22 -6.19 2.28
CA ARG A 56 17.66 -6.53 2.27
C ARG A 56 17.90 -8.04 2.19
N ASP A 57 17.18 -8.81 2.99
CA ASP A 57 17.32 -10.26 3.01
C ASP A 57 16.79 -10.93 1.73
N ALA A 58 15.82 -10.31 1.06
CA ALA A 58 15.25 -10.81 -0.18
C ALA A 58 16.09 -10.46 -1.41
N LEU A 59 16.71 -9.28 -1.42
CA LEU A 59 17.50 -8.78 -2.54
C LEU A 59 18.89 -9.38 -2.59
N PHE A 60 19.48 -9.75 -1.46
CA PHE A 60 20.79 -10.38 -1.41
C PHE A 60 20.88 -11.72 -2.14
N THR A 61 19.76 -12.38 -2.37
CA THR A 61 19.72 -13.64 -3.13
C THR A 61 19.43 -13.43 -4.62
N ARG A 62 19.17 -12.20 -5.06
CA ARG A 62 18.78 -11.90 -6.45
C ARG A 62 19.54 -10.69 -6.98
N ALA A 63 20.50 -10.94 -7.85
CA ALA A 63 21.18 -9.89 -8.64
C ALA A 63 20.30 -9.30 -9.75
N ASP A 64 18.99 -9.59 -9.74
CA ASP A 64 18.06 -9.21 -10.79
C ASP A 64 17.25 -7.99 -10.36
N THR A 65 17.56 -6.85 -10.96
CA THR A 65 16.85 -5.57 -10.76
C THR A 65 15.54 -5.49 -11.53
N ASP A 66 15.17 -6.50 -12.31
CA ASP A 66 13.97 -6.50 -13.16
C ASP A 66 12.75 -7.15 -12.51
N ILE A 67 12.85 -7.50 -11.22
CA ILE A 67 11.71 -8.04 -10.47
C ILE A 67 10.69 -6.92 -10.23
N PRO A 68 9.41 -7.15 -10.56
CA PRO A 68 8.34 -6.21 -10.22
C PRO A 68 8.20 -6.06 -8.70
N VAL A 69 8.27 -4.83 -8.20
CA VAL A 69 8.10 -4.52 -6.78
C VAL A 69 6.96 -3.54 -6.59
N THR A 70 5.94 -3.93 -5.84
CA THR A 70 4.84 -3.05 -5.44
C THR A 70 5.15 -2.46 -4.08
N PHE A 71 5.26 -1.14 -4.02
CA PHE A 71 5.47 -0.37 -2.78
C PHE A 71 4.13 0.13 -2.24
N CYS A 72 3.79 -0.21 -1.00
CA CYS A 72 2.51 0.09 -0.36
C CYS A 72 2.71 0.83 0.96
N PHE A 73 2.83 2.16 0.87
CA PHE A 73 3.00 3.06 2.02
C PHE A 73 2.14 4.32 1.86
N GLY A 74 1.99 5.09 2.94
CA GLY A 74 1.36 6.41 2.96
C GLY A 74 0.00 6.45 3.63
N SER A 75 -0.73 5.35 3.69
CA SER A 75 -2.07 5.33 4.33
C SER A 75 -2.01 5.68 5.82
N ILE A 76 -0.96 5.26 6.53
CA ILE A 76 -0.76 5.58 7.94
C ILE A 76 -0.37 7.05 8.12
N ASP A 77 0.48 7.56 7.23
CA ASP A 77 0.90 8.97 7.24
C ASP A 77 -0.31 9.90 7.08
N ILE A 78 -1.21 9.60 6.16
CA ILE A 78 -2.45 10.36 5.95
C ILE A 78 -3.34 10.34 7.19
N ARG A 79 -3.50 9.18 7.83
CA ARG A 79 -4.38 9.05 9.01
C ARG A 79 -3.89 9.79 10.23
N HIS A 80 -2.59 9.79 10.48
CA HIS A 80 -2.05 10.13 11.79
C HIS A 80 -1.02 11.27 11.78
N HIS A 81 -0.41 11.60 10.63
CA HIS A 81 0.78 12.44 10.63
C HIS A 81 0.68 13.66 9.71
N ILE A 82 0.27 13.54 8.46
CA ILE A 82 0.38 14.62 7.48
C ILE A 82 -0.36 15.88 7.90
N CYS A 83 -1.60 15.76 8.39
CA CYS A 83 -2.35 16.91 8.88
C CYS A 83 -1.67 17.60 10.08
N ARG A 84 -0.95 16.85 10.93
CA ARG A 84 -0.21 17.41 12.08
C ARG A 84 0.97 18.29 11.64
N HIS A 85 1.50 18.03 10.46
CA HIS A 85 2.68 18.73 9.95
C HIS A 85 2.36 19.75 8.85
N GLY A 86 1.09 20.14 8.73
CA GLY A 86 0.67 21.23 7.83
C GLY A 86 0.42 20.83 6.39
N GLY A 87 0.30 19.56 6.08
CA GLY A 87 -0.02 19.07 4.74
C GLY A 87 1.02 18.11 4.16
N LEU A 88 0.77 17.65 2.95
CA LEU A 88 1.66 16.74 2.22
C LEU A 88 2.84 17.50 1.61
N ASP A 89 4.04 17.06 1.92
CA ASP A 89 5.26 17.53 1.29
C ASP A 89 5.53 16.75 -0.01
N LYS A 90 5.50 17.43 -1.15
CA LYS A 90 5.77 16.84 -2.46
C LYS A 90 7.14 16.15 -2.52
N THR A 91 8.14 16.72 -1.85
CA THR A 91 9.50 16.13 -1.81
C THR A 91 9.53 14.75 -1.16
N MET A 92 8.57 14.44 -0.28
CA MET A 92 8.43 13.09 0.28
C MET A 92 8.06 12.08 -0.81
N ILE A 93 7.18 12.46 -1.74
CA ILE A 93 6.77 11.60 -2.85
C ILE A 93 7.91 11.42 -3.86
N GLU A 94 8.63 12.50 -4.18
CA GLU A 94 9.83 12.43 -5.04
C GLU A 94 10.86 11.45 -4.47
N ARG A 95 11.20 11.58 -3.19
CA ARG A 95 12.12 10.66 -2.51
C ARG A 95 11.62 9.22 -2.47
N TYR A 96 10.31 9.03 -2.34
CA TYR A 96 9.69 7.72 -2.37
C TYR A 96 9.93 7.02 -3.71
N ILE A 97 9.70 7.75 -4.79
CA ILE A 97 9.90 7.27 -6.15
C ILE A 97 11.38 7.00 -6.43
N ASP A 98 12.26 7.95 -6.08
CA ASP A 98 13.70 7.80 -6.26
C ASP A 98 14.26 6.58 -5.54
N GLN A 99 13.89 6.36 -4.28
CA GLN A 99 14.34 5.20 -3.53
C GLN A 99 13.80 3.88 -4.11
N ALA A 100 12.58 3.86 -4.62
CA ALA A 100 12.01 2.69 -5.27
C ALA A 100 12.76 2.32 -6.57
N TYR A 101 13.10 3.31 -7.40
CA TYR A 101 13.89 3.10 -8.61
C TYR A 101 15.34 2.68 -8.34
N ASN A 102 15.88 2.99 -7.17
CA ASN A 102 17.18 2.47 -6.75
C ASN A 102 17.14 0.98 -6.39
N ILE A 103 15.96 0.42 -6.21
CA ILE A 103 15.75 -1.00 -5.83
C ILE A 103 15.43 -1.86 -7.06
N THR A 104 14.56 -1.35 -7.95
CA THR A 104 14.08 -2.11 -9.12
C THR A 104 13.84 -1.22 -10.32
N ASN A 105 14.01 -1.77 -11.52
CA ASN A 105 13.64 -1.11 -12.77
C ASN A 105 12.12 -1.17 -13.06
N LYS A 106 11.38 -1.99 -12.30
CA LYS A 106 9.93 -2.18 -12.44
C LYS A 106 9.17 -1.85 -11.14
N PRO A 107 9.24 -0.60 -10.62
CA PRO A 107 8.50 -0.24 -9.42
C PRO A 107 7.03 0.03 -9.73
N PHE A 108 6.16 -0.43 -8.85
CA PHE A 108 4.74 -0.10 -8.80
C PHE A 108 4.41 0.56 -7.47
N PHE A 109 3.47 1.49 -7.47
CA PHE A 109 3.14 2.28 -6.30
C PHE A 109 1.66 2.15 -5.96
N ALA A 110 1.38 1.69 -4.74
CA ALA A 110 0.02 1.62 -4.25
C ALA A 110 -0.53 3.01 -3.93
N LYS A 111 -1.72 3.33 -4.45
CA LYS A 111 -2.49 4.48 -3.95
C LYS A 111 -2.82 4.23 -2.47
N PRO A 112 -2.80 5.26 -1.62
CA PRO A 112 -3.33 5.12 -0.27
C PRO A 112 -4.77 4.59 -0.32
N VAL A 113 -5.14 3.74 0.62
CA VAL A 113 -6.53 3.26 0.69
C VAL A 113 -7.49 4.42 0.96
N PRO A 114 -8.76 4.33 0.49
CA PRO A 114 -9.76 5.36 0.79
C PRO A 114 -9.85 5.62 2.29
N VAL A 115 -9.97 6.89 2.66
CA VAL A 115 -9.97 7.29 4.07
C VAL A 115 -11.29 6.97 4.77
N GLU A 116 -11.18 6.59 6.02
CA GLU A 116 -12.31 6.29 6.89
C GLU A 116 -12.87 7.58 7.51
N TYR A 117 -14.14 7.54 7.93
CA TYR A 117 -14.81 8.65 8.64
C TYR A 117 -14.35 8.77 10.10
N GLU A 118 -14.61 9.91 10.73
CA GLU A 118 -14.19 10.22 12.11
C GLU A 118 -14.79 9.28 13.16
N GLY A 119 -15.99 8.78 12.92
CA GLY A 119 -16.70 7.87 13.82
C GLY A 119 -16.16 6.45 13.90
N ARG A 120 -15.03 6.17 13.26
CA ARG A 120 -14.41 4.85 13.36
C ARG A 120 -14.06 4.46 14.80
N ARG A 121 -14.01 3.17 15.05
CA ARG A 121 -13.59 2.65 16.35
C ARG A 121 -12.09 2.86 16.56
N ILE A 122 -11.71 3.52 17.67
CA ILE A 122 -10.31 3.69 18.07
C ILE A 122 -9.66 2.32 18.31
N PRO A 123 -8.43 2.08 17.80
CA PRO A 123 -7.74 0.82 18.00
C PRO A 123 -7.53 0.49 19.48
N LYS A 124 -7.82 -0.75 19.87
CA LYS A 124 -7.60 -1.24 21.24
C LYS A 124 -6.24 -1.89 21.44
N SER A 125 -5.49 -2.11 20.38
CA SER A 125 -4.18 -2.77 20.40
C SER A 125 -3.29 -2.24 19.27
N GLY A 126 -2.02 -2.65 19.24
CA GLY A 126 -1.04 -2.24 18.24
C GLY A 126 -0.40 -0.89 18.53
N PHE A 127 0.41 -0.42 17.58
CA PHE A 127 1.20 0.81 17.74
C PHE A 127 0.33 2.06 17.95
N TYR A 128 -0.83 2.14 17.25
CA TYR A 128 -1.78 3.27 17.35
C TYR A 128 -2.92 3.02 18.36
N LYS A 129 -2.66 2.19 19.40
CA LYS A 129 -3.63 1.95 20.46
C LYS A 129 -4.04 3.25 21.14
N GLY A 130 -5.35 3.52 21.17
CA GLY A 130 -5.90 4.72 21.77
C GLY A 130 -5.76 5.99 20.94
N GLU A 131 -5.12 5.91 19.76
CA GLU A 131 -4.89 7.06 18.88
C GLU A 131 -6.05 7.26 17.91
N PRO A 132 -6.75 8.41 17.96
CA PRO A 132 -7.72 8.78 16.94
C PRO A 132 -7.00 9.18 15.64
N PHE A 133 -7.76 9.30 14.54
CA PHE A 133 -7.27 9.99 13.37
C PHE A 133 -6.99 11.46 13.69
N TYR A 134 -6.03 12.04 12.97
CA TYR A 134 -5.76 13.45 13.05
C TYR A 134 -6.29 14.17 11.80
N GLY A 135 -6.97 15.30 12.01
CA GLY A 135 -7.69 16.03 10.96
C GLY A 135 -9.09 15.46 10.68
N SER A 136 -9.93 16.22 10.01
CA SER A 136 -11.24 15.79 9.55
C SER A 136 -11.14 14.72 8.45
N TRP A 137 -12.24 14.06 8.15
CA TRP A 137 -12.31 13.19 6.98
C TRP A 137 -11.97 13.95 5.70
N GLU A 138 -12.50 15.16 5.56
CA GLU A 138 -12.27 16.00 4.37
C GLU A 138 -10.79 16.37 4.20
N ASP A 139 -10.10 16.73 5.30
CA ASP A 139 -8.65 17.00 5.27
C ASP A 139 -7.88 15.79 4.76
N ARG A 140 -8.16 14.61 5.30
CA ARG A 140 -7.49 13.37 4.91
C ARG A 140 -7.84 12.93 3.49
N TRP A 141 -9.09 13.17 3.07
CA TRP A 141 -9.53 12.90 1.71
C TRP A 141 -8.80 13.78 0.70
N ASN A 142 -8.68 15.09 0.98
CA ASN A 142 -7.92 16.03 0.16
C ASN A 142 -6.45 15.62 0.04
N ILE A 143 -5.80 15.28 1.17
CA ILE A 143 -4.41 14.80 1.18
C ILE A 143 -4.25 13.50 0.39
N THR A 144 -5.23 12.61 0.44
CA THR A 144 -5.22 11.39 -0.39
C THR A 144 -5.23 11.75 -1.88
N GLY A 145 -6.07 12.70 -2.27
CA GLY A 145 -6.11 13.23 -3.64
C GLY A 145 -4.79 13.87 -4.07
N GLU A 146 -4.18 14.69 -3.21
CA GLU A 146 -2.85 15.28 -3.46
C GLU A 146 -1.77 14.21 -3.63
N PHE A 147 -1.75 13.20 -2.76
CA PHE A 147 -0.81 12.08 -2.84
C PHE A 147 -0.92 11.36 -4.19
N ILE A 148 -2.14 11.02 -4.60
CA ILE A 148 -2.39 10.38 -5.89
C ILE A 148 -2.01 11.30 -7.06
N THR A 149 -2.29 12.61 -6.95
CA THR A 149 -1.91 13.59 -7.95
C THR A 149 -0.39 13.63 -8.13
N TYR A 150 0.38 13.70 -7.05
CA TYR A 150 1.84 13.69 -7.12
C TYR A 150 2.40 12.38 -7.69
N LEU A 151 1.81 11.22 -7.37
CA LEU A 151 2.20 9.98 -8.05
C LEU A 151 1.98 10.09 -9.57
N ASN A 152 0.83 10.61 -10.02
CA ASN A 152 0.51 10.77 -11.44
C ASN A 152 1.39 11.79 -12.17
N GLU A 153 1.99 12.74 -11.47
CA GLU A 153 2.94 13.70 -12.08
C GLU A 153 4.27 13.05 -12.46
N PHE A 154 4.70 12.02 -11.73
CA PHE A 154 6.02 11.41 -11.89
C PHE A 154 5.98 10.02 -12.53
N LEU A 155 4.83 9.35 -12.55
CA LEU A 155 4.69 7.95 -12.92
C LEU A 155 3.67 7.77 -14.04
N SER A 156 3.84 6.71 -14.82
CA SER A 156 2.80 6.26 -15.75
C SER A 156 1.62 5.64 -14.98
N LYS A 157 0.44 5.62 -15.61
CA LYS A 157 -0.77 5.06 -14.98
C LYS A 157 -0.63 3.58 -14.65
N GLU A 158 0.15 2.85 -15.44
CA GLU A 158 0.40 1.42 -15.30
C GLU A 158 1.22 1.10 -14.05
N GLN A 159 2.00 2.07 -13.56
CA GLN A 159 2.81 1.94 -12.34
C GLN A 159 2.02 2.25 -11.06
N ILE A 160 0.82 2.82 -11.19
CA ILE A 160 0.00 3.22 -10.04
C ILE A 160 -1.11 2.20 -9.84
N ILE A 161 -1.07 1.53 -8.69
CA ILE A 161 -1.99 0.45 -8.35
C ILE A 161 -2.92 0.91 -7.23
N GLY A 162 -4.20 0.60 -7.35
CA GLY A 162 -5.11 0.94 -6.27
C GLY A 162 -6.50 0.37 -6.45
N PRO A 163 -7.33 0.51 -5.41
CA PRO A 163 -8.74 0.19 -5.52
C PRO A 163 -9.42 0.95 -6.66
N PRO A 164 -10.54 0.46 -7.16
CA PRO A 164 -11.36 1.15 -8.15
C PRO A 164 -11.67 2.59 -7.75
N GLU A 165 -11.72 3.50 -8.73
CA GLU A 165 -11.93 4.93 -8.48
C GLU A 165 -13.26 5.24 -7.76
N GLU A 166 -14.28 4.42 -7.98
CA GLU A 166 -15.57 4.53 -7.30
C GLU A 166 -15.46 4.40 -5.78
N TRP A 167 -14.47 3.67 -5.25
CA TRP A 167 -14.29 3.54 -3.80
C TRP A 167 -13.88 4.85 -3.14
N TYR A 168 -13.08 5.67 -3.84
CA TYR A 168 -12.67 7.00 -3.35
C TYR A 168 -13.80 8.03 -3.40
N ARG A 169 -14.85 7.75 -4.18
CA ARG A 169 -16.03 8.61 -4.31
C ARG A 169 -17.23 8.15 -3.47
N MET A 170 -17.10 7.00 -2.81
CA MET A 170 -18.14 6.49 -1.94
C MET A 170 -18.32 7.38 -0.71
N ASP A 171 -19.54 7.40 -0.19
CA ASP A 171 -19.78 7.86 1.16
C ASP A 171 -18.86 7.09 2.14
N PRO A 172 -18.09 7.79 3.00
CA PRO A 172 -17.06 7.15 3.83
C PRO A 172 -17.62 6.14 4.84
N GLU A 173 -18.83 6.38 5.34
CA GLU A 173 -19.48 5.45 6.26
C GLU A 173 -19.95 4.18 5.52
N LYS A 174 -20.46 4.33 4.31
CA LYS A 174 -20.83 3.23 3.44
C LYS A 174 -19.60 2.42 3.05
N TYR A 175 -18.50 3.08 2.65
CA TYR A 175 -17.25 2.42 2.33
C TYR A 175 -16.74 1.57 3.50
N ALA A 176 -16.69 2.15 4.69
CA ALA A 176 -16.25 1.43 5.89
C ALA A 176 -17.11 0.21 6.21
N LYS A 177 -18.42 0.29 6.01
CA LYS A 177 -19.34 -0.84 6.26
C LYS A 177 -19.27 -1.95 5.23
N THR A 178 -18.90 -1.63 3.99
CA THR A 178 -19.00 -2.58 2.87
C THR A 178 -17.65 -3.14 2.42
N HIS A 179 -16.57 -2.37 2.52
CA HIS A 179 -15.27 -2.71 1.94
C HIS A 179 -14.16 -2.94 2.96
N MET A 180 -14.37 -2.56 4.22
CA MET A 180 -13.37 -2.75 5.27
C MET A 180 -13.67 -3.97 6.13
N GLU A 181 -12.63 -4.53 6.73
CA GLU A 181 -12.79 -5.58 7.72
C GLU A 181 -13.53 -5.07 8.95
N LEU A 182 -14.56 -5.80 9.38
CA LEU A 182 -15.35 -5.46 10.56
C LEU A 182 -14.52 -5.50 11.86
N SER A 183 -13.48 -6.30 11.89
CA SER A 183 -12.65 -6.52 13.08
C SER A 183 -11.52 -5.52 13.26
N SER A 184 -10.94 -5.01 12.16
CA SER A 184 -9.70 -4.23 12.20
C SER A 184 -9.87 -2.75 11.98
N SER A 185 -10.98 -2.31 11.42
CA SER A 185 -11.32 -0.90 11.20
C SER A 185 -10.51 -0.10 10.17
N PHE A 186 -9.45 -0.66 9.54
CA PHE A 186 -8.70 0.08 8.52
C PHE A 186 -8.33 -0.73 7.30
N HIS A 187 -8.35 -2.04 7.39
CA HIS A 187 -7.93 -2.90 6.30
C HIS A 187 -9.10 -3.18 5.37
N ILE A 188 -8.80 -3.22 4.09
CA ILE A 188 -9.75 -3.71 3.08
C ILE A 188 -10.10 -5.17 3.42
N ALA A 189 -11.38 -5.53 3.34
CA ALA A 189 -11.80 -6.91 3.59
C ALA A 189 -11.21 -7.86 2.53
N PRO A 190 -10.80 -9.08 2.90
CA PRO A 190 -10.10 -10.01 2.00
C PRO A 190 -10.79 -10.29 0.69
N ILE A 191 -12.13 -10.31 0.65
CA ILE A 191 -12.91 -10.49 -0.58
C ILE A 191 -12.71 -9.38 -1.61
N TYR A 192 -12.10 -8.26 -1.22
CA TYR A 192 -11.81 -7.11 -2.06
C TYR A 192 -10.32 -6.90 -2.32
N TYR A 193 -9.47 -7.89 -2.05
CA TYR A 193 -8.04 -7.78 -2.37
C TYR A 193 -7.82 -7.72 -3.88
N ARG A 194 -6.71 -7.13 -4.27
CA ARG A 194 -6.31 -6.98 -5.67
C ARG A 194 -6.34 -8.29 -6.45
N SER A 195 -5.82 -9.36 -5.85
CA SER A 195 -5.79 -10.70 -6.46
C SER A 195 -7.17 -11.25 -6.81
N GLU A 196 -8.24 -10.73 -6.20
CA GLU A 196 -9.60 -11.22 -6.37
C GLU A 196 -10.47 -10.31 -7.25
N ASN A 197 -10.25 -8.97 -7.21
CA ASN A 197 -11.28 -8.04 -7.70
C ASN A 197 -10.79 -6.78 -8.45
N TRP A 198 -9.50 -6.49 -8.60
CA TRP A 198 -9.08 -5.21 -9.18
C TRP A 198 -8.81 -5.24 -10.70
N GLY A 199 -9.39 -6.18 -11.43
CA GLY A 199 -9.52 -6.11 -12.91
C GLY A 199 -8.22 -6.07 -13.72
N ILE A 200 -7.08 -6.52 -13.18
CA ILE A 200 -5.78 -6.47 -13.87
C ILE A 200 -5.58 -7.64 -14.85
N ASN A 201 -6.56 -8.50 -14.99
CA ASN A 201 -6.49 -9.63 -15.94
C ASN A 201 -6.61 -9.22 -17.42
N GLU A 202 -6.84 -7.93 -17.74
CA GLU A 202 -7.01 -7.49 -19.12
C GLU A 202 -5.74 -6.92 -19.78
N PHE A 203 -4.65 -6.68 -19.01
CA PHE A 203 -3.42 -6.10 -19.58
C PHE A 203 -2.27 -7.08 -19.79
N PHE A 204 -2.44 -8.35 -19.44
CA PHE A 204 -1.44 -9.42 -19.65
C PHE A 204 -2.03 -10.65 -20.36
N ALA A 205 -3.09 -10.45 -21.16
CA ALA A 205 -3.59 -11.47 -22.07
C ALA A 205 -3.02 -11.27 -23.48
#